data_1fd16763fb5a440389d3eacfbb72dff4
#
_entry.id   1fd16763fb5a440389d3eacfbb72dff4
#
_cell.length_a   1.000
_cell.length_b   1.000
_cell.length_c   1.000
_cell.angle_alpha   90.00
_cell.angle_beta   90.00
_cell.angle_gamma   90.00
#
_symmetry.space_group_name_H-M   'P 1'
#
loop_
_entity.id
_entity.type
_entity.pdbx_description
1 polymer ?
#
loop_
_entity_poly.entity_id
_entity_poly.type
_entity_poly.pdbx_seq_one_letter_code
_entity_poly.pdbx_strand_id
1 'polypeptide(L)'
;MEHIGKFVLYLILAVNALFVGMLILSAYSPYLQPKIHPIASCLGLAFPIFLAVNICFTLFWVIISYRYALLPVIGFLVCIPQIRTYIPINSTVETIPDGSIKFLSYNVMGFNNLEKKEGKNPILSYLADSEADIICLQEYNSTKNKKYLTDEDISKALKAYPYYSVRRQNRSDVQLACFSKYPILSVSPIDYESTYNGSVKYCLLYTSRSPRD
;
A
#
# COMPACT_ATOMS: atom_id res chain seq x y z
N MET A 1 4.65 49.66 18.76
CA MET A 1 3.78 48.45 18.66
C MET A 1 3.70 47.94 17.24
N GLU A 2 3.63 48.76 16.21
CA GLU A 2 3.52 48.28 14.79
C GLU A 2 4.73 47.48 14.30
N HIS A 3 5.96 47.88 14.68
CA HIS A 3 7.17 47.14 14.30
C HIS A 3 7.24 45.74 14.97
N ILE A 4 6.77 45.59 16.21
CA ILE A 4 6.73 44.30 16.89
C ILE A 4 5.72 43.37 16.23
N GLY A 5 4.55 43.89 15.84
CA GLY A 5 3.54 43.11 15.13
C GLY A 5 4.03 42.60 13.77
N LYS A 6 4.73 43.43 13.00
CA LYS A 6 5.35 43.03 11.72
C LYS A 6 6.44 41.99 11.93
N PHE A 7 7.27 42.15 12.94
CA PHE A 7 8.32 41.16 13.26
C PHE A 7 7.73 39.78 13.58
N VAL A 8 6.70 39.73 14.44
CA VAL A 8 6.02 38.47 14.78
C VAL A 8 5.39 37.82 13.56
N LEU A 9 4.75 38.62 12.68
CA LEU A 9 4.14 38.14 11.46
C LEU A 9 5.18 37.48 10.51
N TYR A 10 6.33 38.14 10.33
CA TYR A 10 7.40 37.59 9.48
C TYR A 10 8.04 36.35 10.11
N LEU A 11 8.13 36.27 11.45
CA LEU A 11 8.61 35.07 12.13
C LEU A 11 7.66 33.88 11.88
N ILE A 12 6.34 34.08 12.01
CA ILE A 12 5.34 33.05 11.70
C ILE A 12 5.42 32.65 10.23
N LEU A 13 5.61 33.58 9.32
CA LEU A 13 5.76 33.29 7.90
C LEU A 13 7.02 32.45 7.62
N ALA A 14 8.13 32.76 8.27
CA ALA A 14 9.37 31.98 8.15
C ALA A 14 9.20 30.56 8.68
N VAL A 15 8.51 30.38 9.80
CA VAL A 15 8.16 29.05 10.33
C VAL A 15 7.27 28.29 9.34
N ASN A 16 6.25 28.96 8.77
CA ASN A 16 5.40 28.31 7.76
C ASN A 16 6.21 27.91 6.51
N ALA A 17 7.13 28.78 6.04
CA ALA A 17 8.01 28.44 4.92
C ALA A 17 8.86 27.19 5.19
N LEU A 18 9.37 27.05 6.43
CA LEU A 18 10.07 25.84 6.86
C LEU A 18 9.16 24.61 6.76
N PHE A 19 7.92 24.68 7.26
CA PHE A 19 6.97 23.57 7.19
C PHE A 19 6.53 23.25 5.76
N VAL A 20 6.43 24.22 4.86
CA VAL A 20 6.22 23.97 3.42
C VAL A 20 7.42 23.23 2.83
N GLY A 21 8.64 23.64 3.16
CA GLY A 21 9.86 22.93 2.74
C GLY A 21 9.89 21.48 3.24
N MET A 22 9.53 21.25 4.50
CA MET A 22 9.45 19.90 5.08
C MET A 22 8.33 19.06 4.43
N LEU A 23 7.19 19.66 4.08
CA LEU A 23 6.12 19.00 3.34
C LEU A 23 6.64 18.51 1.97
N ILE A 24 7.30 19.38 1.20
CA ILE A 24 7.84 19.03 -0.11
C ILE A 24 8.93 17.97 0.03
N LEU A 25 9.86 18.11 0.97
CA LEU A 25 10.92 17.14 1.20
C LEU A 25 10.37 15.77 1.59
N SER A 26 9.36 15.71 2.45
CA SER A 26 8.70 14.45 2.84
C SER A 26 7.91 13.83 1.68
N ALA A 27 7.24 14.66 0.87
CA ALA A 27 6.50 14.21 -0.31
C ALA A 27 7.41 13.51 -1.34
N TYR A 28 8.61 14.03 -1.54
CA TYR A 28 9.57 13.52 -2.51
C TYR A 28 10.60 12.53 -1.93
N SER A 29 10.52 12.21 -0.64
CA SER A 29 11.42 11.24 0.01
C SER A 29 11.43 9.84 -0.63
N PRO A 30 10.35 9.30 -1.24
CA PRO A 30 10.39 8.01 -1.92
C PRO A 30 11.36 7.95 -3.12
N TYR A 31 11.74 9.09 -3.68
CA TYR A 31 12.72 9.17 -4.77
C TYR A 31 14.16 9.19 -4.29
N LEU A 32 14.37 9.29 -2.96
CA LEU A 32 15.70 9.22 -2.38
C LEU A 32 16.11 7.76 -2.17
N GLN A 33 17.33 7.42 -2.55
CA GLN A 33 17.84 6.07 -2.34
C GLN A 33 18.11 5.82 -0.85
N PRO A 34 17.42 4.87 -0.18
CA PRO A 34 17.60 4.61 1.25
C PRO A 34 19.04 4.20 1.62
N LYS A 35 19.74 3.57 0.69
CA LYS A 35 21.14 3.14 0.87
C LYS A 35 22.10 4.32 1.05
N ILE A 36 21.81 5.48 0.44
CA ILE A 36 22.62 6.70 0.48
C ILE A 36 22.10 7.67 1.54
N HIS A 37 20.78 7.81 1.63
CA HIS A 37 20.13 8.79 2.50
C HIS A 37 19.03 8.14 3.37
N PRO A 38 19.39 7.27 4.33
CA PRO A 38 18.41 6.49 5.11
C PRO A 38 17.44 7.38 5.90
N ILE A 39 17.96 8.43 6.57
CA ILE A 39 17.13 9.34 7.37
C ILE A 39 16.17 10.15 6.48
N ALA A 40 16.67 10.70 5.38
CA ALA A 40 15.85 11.49 4.47
C ALA A 40 14.76 10.65 3.78
N SER A 41 15.03 9.38 3.48
CA SER A 41 14.03 8.45 2.92
C SER A 41 12.91 8.14 3.91
N CYS A 42 13.18 8.18 5.23
CA CYS A 42 12.16 7.98 6.26
C CYS A 42 11.24 9.19 6.46
N LEU A 43 11.60 10.39 5.95
CA LEU A 43 10.77 11.60 6.09
C LEU A 43 9.36 11.44 5.48
N GLY A 44 9.19 10.55 4.50
CA GLY A 44 7.89 10.24 3.93
C GLY A 44 6.85 9.78 4.94
N LEU A 45 7.27 9.13 6.02
CA LEU A 45 6.38 8.72 7.12
C LEU A 45 5.77 9.93 7.85
N ALA A 46 6.46 11.06 7.85
CA ALA A 46 5.98 12.31 8.48
C ALA A 46 5.11 13.17 7.54
N PHE A 47 4.93 12.77 6.27
CA PHE A 47 4.15 13.53 5.29
C PHE A 47 2.75 13.92 5.78
N PRO A 48 1.93 13.02 6.38
CA PRO A 48 0.60 13.38 6.86
C PRO A 48 0.64 14.46 7.96
N ILE A 49 1.69 14.46 8.79
CA ILE A 49 1.88 15.45 9.86
C ILE A 49 2.15 16.83 9.25
N PHE A 50 3.10 16.90 8.31
CA PHE A 50 3.41 18.16 7.62
C PHE A 50 2.25 18.67 6.79
N LEU A 51 1.45 17.78 6.19
CA LEU A 51 0.23 18.13 5.48
C LEU A 51 -0.77 18.80 6.43
N ALA A 52 -1.05 18.19 7.59
CA ALA A 52 -1.97 18.73 8.58
C ALA A 52 -1.52 20.10 9.12
N VAL A 53 -0.22 20.26 9.43
CA VAL A 53 0.34 21.53 9.90
C VAL A 53 0.18 22.62 8.84
N ASN A 54 0.43 22.33 7.57
CA ASN A 54 0.26 23.32 6.49
C ASN A 54 -1.21 23.66 6.23
N ILE A 55 -2.15 22.73 6.46
CA ILE A 55 -3.59 23.05 6.45
C ILE A 55 -3.91 24.05 7.57
N CYS A 56 -3.40 23.84 8.78
CA CYS A 56 -3.58 24.79 9.88
C CYS A 56 -3.00 26.17 9.57
N PHE A 57 -1.80 26.25 8.97
CA PHE A 57 -1.23 27.51 8.52
C PHE A 57 -2.08 28.17 7.44
N THR A 58 -2.64 27.40 6.51
CA THR A 58 -3.53 27.95 5.48
C THR A 58 -4.75 28.63 6.10
N LEU A 59 -5.42 27.93 7.04
CA LEU A 59 -6.57 28.48 7.75
C LEU A 59 -6.20 29.72 8.55
N PHE A 60 -5.07 29.70 9.26
CA PHE A 60 -4.55 30.84 10.00
C PHE A 60 -4.33 32.06 9.07
N TRP A 61 -3.67 31.85 7.93
CA TRP A 61 -3.39 32.94 6.99
C TRP A 61 -4.63 33.47 6.30
N VAL A 62 -5.63 32.64 6.00
CA VAL A 62 -6.91 33.09 5.45
C VAL A 62 -7.59 34.08 6.40
N ILE A 63 -7.49 33.87 7.72
CA ILE A 63 -8.08 34.75 8.72
C ILE A 63 -7.27 36.04 8.91
N ILE A 64 -5.94 35.94 8.99
CA ILE A 64 -5.08 37.09 9.35
C ILE A 64 -4.70 37.91 8.10
N SER A 65 -4.27 37.25 7.02
CA SER A 65 -3.89 37.91 5.77
C SER A 65 -3.82 36.90 4.62
N TYR A 66 -4.86 36.84 3.82
CA TYR A 66 -5.02 35.83 2.75
C TYR A 66 -3.85 35.76 1.76
N ARG A 67 -3.08 36.89 1.62
CA ARG A 67 -1.89 36.93 0.75
C ARG A 67 -0.82 35.93 1.13
N TYR A 68 -0.65 35.66 2.45
CA TYR A 68 0.33 34.72 2.93
C TYR A 68 -0.16 33.25 2.85
N ALA A 69 -1.48 33.03 2.70
CA ALA A 69 -2.04 31.71 2.44
C ALA A 69 -1.54 31.10 1.10
N LEU A 70 -1.08 31.96 0.18
CA LEU A 70 -0.52 31.49 -1.10
C LEU A 70 0.70 30.58 -0.90
N LEU A 71 1.49 30.80 0.16
CA LEU A 71 2.69 29.99 0.43
C LEU A 71 2.38 28.50 0.66
N PRO A 72 1.56 28.10 1.64
CA PRO A 72 1.21 26.70 1.80
C PRO A 72 0.36 26.15 0.64
N VAL A 73 -0.47 26.96 -0.02
CA VAL A 73 -1.22 26.55 -1.22
C VAL A 73 -0.29 26.12 -2.34
N ILE A 74 0.79 26.85 -2.60
CA ILE A 74 1.82 26.43 -3.57
C ILE A 74 2.43 25.09 -3.14
N GLY A 75 2.72 24.92 -1.85
CA GLY A 75 3.20 23.64 -1.32
C GLY A 75 2.24 22.46 -1.62
N PHE A 76 0.94 22.66 -1.45
CA PHE A 76 -0.07 21.65 -1.80
C PHE A 76 -0.10 21.35 -3.29
N LEU A 77 -0.05 22.37 -4.14
CA LEU A 77 -0.05 22.18 -5.60
C LEU A 77 1.14 21.33 -6.06
N VAL A 78 2.32 21.59 -5.50
CA VAL A 78 3.53 20.81 -5.78
C VAL A 78 3.39 19.37 -5.29
N CYS A 79 2.67 19.14 -4.20
CA CYS A 79 2.50 17.82 -3.57
C CYS A 79 1.22 17.07 -3.99
N ILE A 80 0.44 17.57 -4.97
CA ILE A 80 -0.82 16.93 -5.42
C ILE A 80 -0.68 15.42 -5.67
N PRO A 81 0.34 14.93 -6.41
CA PRO A 81 0.48 13.50 -6.68
C PRO A 81 0.59 12.68 -5.38
N GLN A 82 1.37 13.18 -4.42
CA GLN A 82 1.60 12.50 -3.14
C GLN A 82 0.36 12.58 -2.25
N ILE A 83 -0.34 13.73 -2.23
CA ILE A 83 -1.62 13.88 -1.51
C ILE A 83 -2.62 12.86 -2.02
N ARG A 84 -2.74 12.67 -3.34
CA ARG A 84 -3.62 11.65 -3.95
C ARG A 84 -3.25 10.22 -3.58
N THR A 85 -1.97 9.96 -3.33
CA THR A 85 -1.51 8.63 -2.87
C THR A 85 -1.94 8.37 -1.43
N TYR A 86 -1.88 9.38 -0.55
CA TYR A 86 -2.29 9.26 0.85
C TYR A 86 -3.81 9.33 1.07
N ILE A 87 -4.49 10.12 0.25
CA ILE A 87 -5.95 10.31 0.29
C ILE A 87 -6.48 9.96 -1.10
N PRO A 88 -6.59 8.66 -1.43
CA PRO A 88 -7.07 8.23 -2.72
C PRO A 88 -8.56 8.56 -2.86
N ILE A 89 -8.86 9.57 -3.67
CA ILE A 89 -10.23 9.88 -4.10
C ILE A 89 -10.46 9.08 -5.38
N ASN A 90 -10.92 7.84 -5.24
CA ASN A 90 -11.24 6.99 -6.37
C ASN A 90 -12.73 7.06 -6.63
N SER A 91 -13.09 7.44 -7.85
CA SER A 91 -14.47 7.29 -8.32
C SER A 91 -14.77 5.82 -8.55
N THR A 92 -15.89 5.34 -8.05
CA THR A 92 -16.37 3.99 -8.36
C THR A 92 -16.61 3.88 -9.86
N VAL A 93 -16.02 2.89 -10.49
CA VAL A 93 -16.31 2.61 -11.91
C VAL A 93 -17.63 1.86 -11.95
N GLU A 94 -18.64 2.43 -12.58
CA GLU A 94 -20.00 1.85 -12.66
C GLU A 94 -20.04 0.62 -13.55
N THR A 95 -19.17 0.54 -14.56
CA THR A 95 -19.11 -0.58 -15.50
C THR A 95 -17.71 -1.16 -15.55
N ILE A 96 -17.59 -2.45 -15.22
CA ILE A 96 -16.34 -3.20 -15.37
C ILE A 96 -16.29 -3.68 -16.83
N PRO A 97 -15.23 -3.37 -17.61
CA PRO A 97 -15.12 -3.86 -18.99
C PRO A 97 -15.15 -5.39 -19.05
N ASP A 98 -15.76 -5.94 -20.09
CA ASP A 98 -15.74 -7.36 -20.35
C ASP A 98 -14.30 -7.89 -20.49
N GLY A 99 -14.03 -9.05 -19.91
CA GLY A 99 -12.70 -9.63 -19.88
C GLY A 99 -11.74 -9.04 -18.84
N SER A 100 -12.23 -8.19 -17.91
CA SER A 100 -11.44 -7.73 -16.78
C SER A 100 -11.08 -8.87 -15.84
N ILE A 101 -9.84 -8.85 -15.31
CA ILE A 101 -9.37 -9.80 -14.30
C ILE A 101 -9.50 -9.16 -12.92
N LYS A 102 -10.14 -9.85 -11.99
CA LYS A 102 -10.20 -9.45 -10.59
C LYS A 102 -8.99 -9.98 -9.84
N PHE A 103 -8.11 -9.08 -9.46
CA PHE A 103 -6.88 -9.40 -8.73
C PHE A 103 -7.02 -8.99 -7.25
N LEU A 104 -6.69 -9.91 -6.34
CA LEU A 104 -6.63 -9.67 -4.90
C LEU A 104 -5.21 -9.89 -4.39
N SER A 105 -4.65 -8.88 -3.72
CA SER A 105 -3.39 -8.98 -2.99
C SER A 105 -3.66 -8.72 -1.52
N TYR A 106 -3.25 -9.67 -0.64
CA TYR A 106 -3.60 -9.59 0.78
C TYR A 106 -2.49 -10.18 1.66
N ASN A 107 -2.02 -9.39 2.64
CA ASN A 107 -1.20 -9.89 3.71
C ASN A 107 -2.11 -10.56 4.74
N VAL A 108 -2.04 -11.89 4.84
CA VAL A 108 -2.94 -12.68 5.69
C VAL A 108 -2.42 -12.86 7.12
N MET A 109 -1.22 -12.39 7.45
CA MET A 109 -0.60 -12.49 8.79
C MET A 109 -0.75 -13.92 9.36
N GLY A 110 -0.35 -14.94 8.57
CA GLY A 110 -0.53 -16.34 8.94
C GLY A 110 -1.99 -16.73 9.18
N PHE A 111 -2.95 -16.12 8.47
CA PHE A 111 -4.40 -16.27 8.69
C PHE A 111 -4.81 -15.98 10.15
N ASN A 112 -4.30 -14.90 10.71
CA ASN A 112 -4.46 -14.53 12.11
C ASN A 112 -3.94 -15.63 13.03
N ASN A 113 -2.67 -15.97 12.92
CA ASN A 113 -2.00 -17.02 13.67
C ASN A 113 -2.66 -18.40 13.54
N LEU A 114 -3.23 -18.71 12.36
CA LEU A 114 -3.90 -19.97 12.05
C LEU A 114 -5.14 -20.27 12.91
N GLU A 115 -5.72 -19.26 13.56
CA GLU A 115 -6.88 -19.46 14.44
C GLU A 115 -8.14 -19.85 13.66
N LYS A 116 -8.93 -20.76 14.27
CA LYS A 116 -10.27 -21.12 13.82
C LYS A 116 -11.29 -20.67 14.87
N LYS A 117 -12.27 -19.87 14.46
CA LYS A 117 -13.45 -19.54 15.27
C LYS A 117 -14.61 -20.42 14.78
N GLU A 118 -15.20 -21.23 15.67
CA GLU A 118 -16.29 -22.15 15.31
C GLU A 118 -15.94 -23.06 14.11
N GLY A 119 -14.69 -23.52 14.04
CA GLY A 119 -14.19 -24.37 12.95
C GLY A 119 -13.87 -23.65 11.64
N LYS A 120 -14.06 -22.33 11.54
CA LYS A 120 -13.78 -21.51 10.35
C LYS A 120 -12.73 -20.44 10.63
N ASN A 121 -12.00 -20.07 9.59
CA ASN A 121 -11.11 -18.91 9.63
C ASN A 121 -11.73 -17.78 8.82
N PRO A 122 -11.97 -16.58 9.42
CA PRO A 122 -12.68 -15.48 8.75
C PRO A 122 -11.92 -14.93 7.54
N ILE A 123 -10.58 -14.91 7.58
CA ILE A 123 -9.76 -14.46 6.44
C ILE A 123 -9.93 -15.44 5.28
N LEU A 124 -9.87 -16.74 5.56
CA LEU A 124 -10.04 -17.78 4.53
C LEU A 124 -11.44 -17.73 3.91
N SER A 125 -12.48 -17.50 4.71
CA SER A 125 -13.84 -17.31 4.21
C SER A 125 -13.93 -16.09 3.29
N TYR A 126 -13.36 -14.95 3.70
CA TYR A 126 -13.29 -13.74 2.87
C TYR A 126 -12.59 -13.99 1.52
N LEU A 127 -11.47 -14.72 1.53
CA LEU A 127 -10.75 -15.04 0.30
C LEU A 127 -11.59 -15.91 -0.65
N ALA A 128 -12.29 -16.92 -0.10
CA ALA A 128 -13.17 -17.80 -0.86
C ALA A 128 -14.35 -17.03 -1.49
N ASP A 129 -14.93 -16.09 -0.73
CA ASP A 129 -16.08 -15.28 -1.15
C ASP A 129 -15.70 -14.09 -2.01
N SER A 130 -14.41 -13.80 -2.16
CA SER A 130 -13.92 -12.63 -2.91
C SER A 130 -14.21 -12.67 -4.39
N GLU A 131 -14.45 -13.87 -4.95
CA GLU A 131 -14.63 -14.11 -6.39
C GLU A 131 -13.49 -13.61 -7.27
N ALA A 132 -12.31 -13.35 -6.68
CA ALA A 132 -11.14 -12.94 -7.42
C ALA A 132 -10.74 -14.00 -8.45
N ASP A 133 -10.06 -13.59 -9.51
CA ASP A 133 -9.53 -14.52 -10.51
C ASP A 133 -8.11 -14.97 -10.14
N ILE A 134 -7.38 -14.07 -9.47
CA ILE A 134 -6.03 -14.30 -8.97
C ILE A 134 -5.93 -13.74 -7.56
N ILE A 135 -5.41 -14.54 -6.62
CA ILE A 135 -5.16 -14.17 -5.23
C ILE A 135 -3.67 -14.31 -4.95
N CYS A 136 -3.00 -13.22 -4.56
CA CYS A 136 -1.62 -13.23 -4.09
C CYS A 136 -1.59 -12.95 -2.59
N LEU A 137 -1.05 -13.88 -1.82
CA LEU A 137 -1.00 -13.81 -0.36
C LEU A 137 0.42 -13.58 0.11
N GLN A 138 0.59 -12.62 1.02
CA GLN A 138 1.80 -12.41 1.80
C GLN A 138 1.58 -12.98 3.21
N GLU A 139 2.68 -13.36 3.84
CA GLU A 139 2.67 -13.99 5.16
C GLU A 139 1.74 -15.21 5.24
N TYR A 140 1.69 -15.97 4.15
CA TYR A 140 0.97 -17.25 4.13
C TYR A 140 1.61 -18.23 5.10
N ASN A 141 0.81 -18.94 5.86
CA ASN A 141 1.25 -20.02 6.72
C ASN A 141 0.16 -21.10 6.85
N SER A 142 0.57 -22.31 7.19
CA SER A 142 -0.31 -23.46 7.45
C SER A 142 0.37 -24.42 8.40
N THR A 143 -0.39 -25.30 9.05
CA THR A 143 0.14 -26.29 9.97
C THR A 143 -0.47 -27.67 9.72
N LYS A 144 0.18 -28.73 10.21
CA LYS A 144 -0.36 -30.10 10.24
C LYS A 144 -1.29 -30.33 11.44
N ASN A 145 -1.28 -29.45 12.43
CA ASN A 145 -2.09 -29.58 13.62
C ASN A 145 -3.55 -29.20 13.32
N LYS A 146 -4.45 -30.19 13.39
CA LYS A 146 -5.89 -30.02 13.07
C LYS A 146 -6.65 -29.05 13.98
N LYS A 147 -6.07 -28.67 15.13
CA LYS A 147 -6.63 -27.60 15.99
C LYS A 147 -6.57 -26.24 15.30
N TYR A 148 -5.62 -26.06 14.40
CA TYR A 148 -5.36 -24.83 13.66
C TYR A 148 -5.67 -25.03 12.17
N LEU A 149 -5.46 -23.99 11.39
CA LEU A 149 -5.69 -24.00 9.95
C LEU A 149 -4.67 -24.89 9.23
N THR A 150 -5.15 -25.92 8.54
CA THR A 150 -4.32 -26.88 7.81
C THR A 150 -4.31 -26.58 6.31
N ASP A 151 -3.35 -27.15 5.56
CA ASP A 151 -3.32 -27.10 4.10
C ASP A 151 -4.59 -27.70 3.48
N GLU A 152 -5.16 -28.75 4.13
CA GLU A 152 -6.41 -29.36 3.68
C GLU A 152 -7.60 -28.38 3.77
N ASP A 153 -7.70 -27.64 4.89
CA ASP A 153 -8.73 -26.62 5.09
C ASP A 153 -8.64 -25.53 4.02
N ILE A 154 -7.41 -25.07 3.75
CA ILE A 154 -7.15 -24.02 2.76
C ILE A 154 -7.50 -24.51 1.35
N SER A 155 -7.01 -25.69 0.96
CA SER A 155 -7.31 -26.28 -0.35
C SER A 155 -8.80 -26.52 -0.56
N LYS A 156 -9.50 -26.94 0.49
CA LYS A 156 -10.96 -27.14 0.44
C LYS A 156 -11.71 -25.82 0.26
N ALA A 157 -11.31 -24.77 0.98
CA ALA A 157 -11.96 -23.46 0.90
C ALA A 157 -11.67 -22.78 -0.46
N LEU A 158 -10.43 -22.87 -0.95
CA LEU A 158 -9.99 -22.28 -2.20
C LEU A 158 -10.06 -23.24 -3.40
N LYS A 159 -10.97 -24.21 -3.38
CA LYS A 159 -11.15 -25.20 -4.46
C LYS A 159 -11.48 -24.58 -5.83
N ALA A 160 -11.98 -23.36 -5.85
CA ALA A 160 -12.24 -22.61 -7.09
C ALA A 160 -10.95 -22.16 -7.82
N TYR A 161 -9.79 -22.33 -7.17
CA TYR A 161 -8.47 -21.96 -7.70
C TYR A 161 -7.65 -23.23 -7.95
N PRO A 162 -7.80 -23.90 -9.10
CA PRO A 162 -7.13 -25.18 -9.36
C PRO A 162 -5.61 -25.04 -9.53
N TYR A 163 -5.12 -23.83 -9.80
CA TYR A 163 -3.70 -23.55 -9.96
C TYR A 163 -3.19 -22.75 -8.77
N TYR A 164 -2.22 -23.28 -8.06
CA TYR A 164 -1.64 -22.56 -6.93
C TYR A 164 -0.15 -22.86 -6.78
N SER A 165 0.57 -21.94 -6.18
CA SER A 165 1.97 -22.11 -5.83
C SER A 165 2.24 -21.44 -4.50
N VAL A 166 2.94 -22.16 -3.61
CA VAL A 166 3.40 -21.65 -2.32
C VAL A 166 4.92 -21.67 -2.33
N ARG A 167 5.55 -20.54 -2.02
CA ARG A 167 7.00 -20.40 -1.96
C ARG A 167 7.44 -19.96 -0.58
N ARG A 168 8.26 -20.80 0.06
CA ARG A 168 8.96 -20.47 1.31
C ARG A 168 10.13 -19.55 1.00
N GLN A 169 10.32 -18.53 1.81
CA GLN A 169 11.53 -17.73 1.81
C GLN A 169 12.63 -18.42 2.60
N ASN A 170 13.87 -18.36 2.11
CA ASN A 170 15.05 -18.88 2.79
C ASN A 170 15.17 -18.22 4.17
N ARG A 171 15.07 -18.96 5.28
CA ARG A 171 15.21 -18.56 6.69
C ARG A 171 13.98 -17.93 7.36
N SER A 172 12.84 -17.81 6.72
CA SER A 172 11.61 -17.35 7.37
C SER A 172 10.52 -18.41 7.25
N ASP A 173 9.72 -18.58 8.30
CA ASP A 173 8.49 -19.38 8.23
C ASP A 173 7.41 -18.70 7.39
N VAL A 174 7.66 -17.48 6.98
CA VAL A 174 6.77 -16.66 6.15
C VAL A 174 6.86 -17.11 4.70
N GLN A 175 5.71 -17.29 4.08
CA GLN A 175 5.58 -17.79 2.71
C GLN A 175 4.79 -16.80 1.85
N LEU A 176 5.06 -16.85 0.56
CA LEU A 176 4.26 -16.20 -0.47
C LEU A 176 3.44 -17.26 -1.18
N ALA A 177 2.15 -17.00 -1.38
CA ALA A 177 1.27 -17.91 -2.11
C ALA A 177 0.53 -17.17 -3.22
N CYS A 178 0.31 -17.87 -4.32
CA CYS A 178 -0.55 -17.43 -5.41
C CYS A 178 -1.58 -18.53 -5.68
N PHE A 179 -2.84 -18.14 -5.71
CA PHE A 179 -3.96 -19.00 -6.11
C PHE A 179 -4.60 -18.37 -7.35
N SER A 180 -4.87 -19.17 -8.39
CA SER A 180 -5.33 -18.68 -9.69
C SER A 180 -6.36 -19.58 -10.31
N LYS A 181 -7.35 -18.99 -10.98
CA LYS A 181 -8.24 -19.71 -11.90
C LYS A 181 -7.55 -20.04 -13.23
N TYR A 182 -6.42 -19.37 -13.53
CA TYR A 182 -5.65 -19.53 -14.75
C TYR A 182 -4.38 -20.34 -14.51
N PRO A 183 -3.91 -21.12 -15.48
CA PRO A 183 -2.68 -21.90 -15.36
C PRO A 183 -1.47 -21.05 -14.99
N ILE A 184 -0.70 -21.47 -13.99
CA ILE A 184 0.58 -20.88 -13.62
C ILE A 184 1.66 -21.58 -14.44
N LEU A 185 2.25 -20.89 -15.42
CA LEU A 185 3.23 -21.44 -16.34
C LEU A 185 4.63 -21.51 -15.74
N SER A 186 5.01 -20.50 -14.97
CA SER A 186 6.30 -20.47 -14.29
C SER A 186 6.26 -19.65 -13.00
N VAL A 187 7.15 -20.01 -12.10
CA VAL A 187 7.31 -19.37 -10.79
C VAL A 187 8.79 -19.16 -10.56
N SER A 188 9.24 -17.92 -10.47
CA SER A 188 10.64 -17.55 -10.30
C SER A 188 10.81 -16.62 -9.12
N PRO A 189 11.72 -16.91 -8.17
CA PRO A 189 12.10 -15.94 -7.17
C PRO A 189 12.79 -14.75 -7.84
N ILE A 190 12.67 -13.58 -7.24
CA ILE A 190 13.43 -12.39 -7.61
C ILE A 190 14.55 -12.27 -6.59
N ASP A 191 15.79 -12.46 -7.04
CA ASP A 191 16.95 -12.42 -6.18
C ASP A 191 17.35 -10.96 -5.87
N TYR A 192 17.49 -10.67 -4.59
CA TYR A 192 18.05 -9.43 -4.07
C TYR A 192 18.58 -9.65 -2.64
N GLU A 193 19.49 -8.79 -2.22
CA GLU A 193 20.09 -8.88 -0.89
C GLU A 193 19.07 -8.54 0.20
N SER A 194 18.41 -9.55 0.76
CA SER A 194 17.56 -9.43 1.93
C SER A 194 17.56 -10.71 2.73
N THR A 195 17.60 -10.59 4.06
CA THR A 195 17.57 -11.73 4.97
C THR A 195 16.14 -12.24 5.21
N TYR A 196 15.17 -11.32 5.20
CA TYR A 196 13.78 -11.60 5.61
C TYR A 196 12.73 -11.33 4.55
N ASN A 197 13.06 -10.54 3.52
CA ASN A 197 12.12 -10.20 2.47
C ASN A 197 12.39 -11.04 1.22
N GLY A 198 11.35 -11.35 0.47
CA GLY A 198 11.42 -12.02 -0.81
C GLY A 198 10.32 -11.58 -1.74
N SER A 199 10.57 -11.77 -3.01
CA SER A 199 9.59 -11.51 -4.05
C SER A 199 9.56 -12.68 -5.01
N VAL A 200 8.38 -12.96 -5.54
CA VAL A 200 8.18 -14.06 -6.50
C VAL A 200 7.45 -13.53 -7.72
N LYS A 201 7.96 -13.86 -8.88
CA LYS A 201 7.33 -13.59 -10.16
C LYS A 201 6.52 -14.82 -10.59
N TYR A 202 5.24 -14.66 -10.83
CA TYR A 202 4.35 -15.66 -11.41
C TYR A 202 4.04 -15.30 -12.85
N CYS A 203 4.20 -16.27 -13.76
CA CYS A 203 3.75 -16.17 -15.14
C CYS A 203 2.46 -16.97 -15.29
N LEU A 204 1.38 -16.32 -15.71
CA LEU A 204 0.06 -16.92 -15.86
C LEU A 204 -0.29 -17.00 -17.34
N LEU A 205 -0.96 -18.10 -17.74
CA LEU A 205 -1.58 -18.20 -19.06
C LEU A 205 -2.97 -17.53 -18.98
N TYR A 206 -3.06 -16.32 -19.47
CA TYR A 206 -4.31 -15.63 -19.69
C TYR A 206 -4.50 -15.39 -21.18
N THR A 207 -5.56 -15.98 -21.74
CA THR A 207 -5.98 -15.71 -23.11
C THR A 207 -7.16 -14.76 -23.09
N SER A 208 -6.91 -13.45 -23.25
CA SER A 208 -7.96 -12.56 -23.68
C SER A 208 -8.19 -12.79 -25.17
N ARG A 209 -9.43 -12.88 -25.62
CA ARG A 209 -9.71 -12.72 -27.06
C ARG A 209 -9.19 -11.34 -27.46
N SER A 210 -8.27 -11.34 -28.42
CA SER A 210 -7.79 -10.09 -29.01
C SER A 210 -8.99 -9.37 -29.64
N PRO A 211 -9.17 -8.05 -29.44
CA PRO A 211 -10.21 -7.31 -30.16
C PRO A 211 -10.01 -7.26 -31.68
N ARG A 212 -9.06 -8.02 -32.22
CA ARG A 212 -8.69 -8.07 -33.65
C ARG A 212 -9.05 -9.37 -34.37
N ASP A 213 -9.80 -10.27 -33.71
CA ASP A 213 -10.33 -11.47 -34.36
C ASP A 213 -11.81 -11.33 -34.67
#